data_f7b8b980476495e42c29a118768794eb
#
_entry.id   f7b8b980476495e42c29a118768794eb
#
_cell.length_a   1.000
_cell.length_b   1.000
_cell.length_c   1.000
_cell.angle_alpha   90.00
_cell.angle_beta   90.00
_cell.angle_gamma   90.00
#
_symmetry.space_group_name_H-M   'P 1'
#
loop_
_entity.id
_entity.type
_entity.pdbx_description
1 polymer ?
#
loop_
_entity_poly.entity_id
_entity_poly.type
_entity_poly.pdbx_seq_one_letter_code
_entity_poly.pdbx_strand_id
1 'polypeptide(L)'
;MAVFFRALKACYEATGDERIPAALEKHFLSYPPQDRNSVRWIINVEGILWTYAITGNEALLQLAESEWLRSNSALTQENCLDDNNFNMHGVTMNEELKVPVLLYAYTGKPQYLQAALKADKKMEDANMLVDGVVSSSEYLAGQDALASHETCDITDYSWTMGYFLMATGDASWADRIERCMFNAAP
;
A
#
# COMPACT_ATOMS: atom_id res chain seq x y z
N MET A 1 -9.73 9.43 1.65
CA MET A 1 -8.65 10.43 1.46
C MET A 1 -7.65 10.03 0.37
N ALA A 2 -7.23 8.77 0.23
CA ALA A 2 -6.24 8.37 -0.79
C ALA A 2 -6.62 8.77 -2.23
N VAL A 3 -7.86 8.56 -2.65
CA VAL A 3 -8.33 8.97 -3.99
C VAL A 3 -8.22 10.49 -4.18
N PHE A 4 -8.62 11.25 -3.17
CA PHE A 4 -8.53 12.72 -3.22
C PHE A 4 -7.07 13.20 -3.28
N PHE A 5 -6.19 12.58 -2.49
CA PHE A 5 -4.75 12.84 -2.58
C PHE A 5 -4.20 12.57 -3.99
N ARG A 6 -4.53 11.42 -4.58
CA ARG A 6 -4.06 11.06 -5.93
C ARG A 6 -4.52 12.07 -6.99
N ALA A 7 -5.75 12.59 -6.87
CA ALA A 7 -6.23 13.65 -7.75
C ALA A 7 -5.45 14.96 -7.57
N LEU A 8 -5.15 15.35 -6.32
CA LEU A 8 -4.32 16.52 -6.03
C LEU A 8 -2.88 16.34 -6.51
N LYS A 9 -2.29 15.16 -6.32
CA LYS A 9 -0.96 14.83 -6.85
C LYS A 9 -0.93 15.00 -8.37
N ALA A 10 -1.88 14.40 -9.09
CA ALA A 10 -1.95 14.52 -10.54
C ALA A 10 -2.14 15.98 -11.00
N CYS A 11 -2.93 16.77 -10.27
CA CYS A 11 -3.08 18.20 -10.53
C CYS A 11 -1.76 18.95 -10.34
N TYR A 12 -1.03 18.69 -9.25
CA TYR A 12 0.29 19.29 -9.01
C TYR A 12 1.28 18.91 -10.12
N GLU A 13 1.36 17.64 -10.49
CA GLU A 13 2.25 17.17 -11.56
C GLU A 13 1.95 17.82 -12.92
N ALA A 14 0.68 18.15 -13.17
CA ALA A 14 0.27 18.82 -14.41
C ALA A 14 0.45 20.35 -14.40
N THR A 15 0.36 20.99 -13.24
CA THR A 15 0.27 22.46 -13.14
C THR A 15 1.42 23.12 -12.40
N GLY A 16 2.15 22.39 -11.55
CA GLY A 16 3.14 22.95 -10.63
C GLY A 16 2.53 23.84 -9.53
N ASP A 17 1.25 23.66 -9.19
CA ASP A 17 0.58 24.53 -8.21
C ASP A 17 1.05 24.26 -6.78
N GLU A 18 1.98 25.08 -6.29
CA GLU A 18 2.60 24.99 -4.96
C GLU A 18 1.60 25.07 -3.79
N ARG A 19 0.36 25.52 -4.04
CA ARG A 19 -0.68 25.51 -3.02
C ARG A 19 -1.08 24.09 -2.63
N ILE A 20 -0.90 23.12 -3.52
CA ILE A 20 -1.28 21.73 -3.30
C ILE A 20 -0.40 21.07 -2.23
N PRO A 21 0.94 20.98 -2.36
CA PRO A 21 1.78 20.40 -1.33
C PRO A 21 1.66 21.15 0.00
N ALA A 22 1.55 22.49 -0.01
CA ALA A 22 1.37 23.29 1.21
C ALA A 22 0.04 22.94 1.93
N ALA A 23 -1.05 22.76 1.17
CA ALA A 23 -2.34 22.37 1.75
C ALA A 23 -2.32 20.93 2.30
N LEU A 24 -1.66 19.99 1.61
CA LEU A 24 -1.50 18.61 2.05
C LEU A 24 -0.64 18.50 3.32
N GLU A 25 0.47 19.23 3.38
CA GLU A 25 1.31 19.32 4.57
C GLU A 25 0.51 19.79 5.78
N LYS A 26 -0.18 20.93 5.63
CA LYS A 26 -1.06 21.45 6.68
C LYS A 26 -2.12 20.44 7.10
N HIS A 27 -2.75 19.78 6.12
CA HIS A 27 -3.78 18.77 6.39
C HIS A 27 -3.24 17.60 7.22
N PHE A 28 -2.15 16.96 6.77
CA PHE A 28 -1.61 15.80 7.44
C PHE A 28 -1.11 16.10 8.85
N LEU A 29 -0.43 17.22 9.04
CA LEU A 29 0.12 17.61 10.34
C LEU A 29 -0.95 18.13 11.33
N SER A 30 -2.08 18.63 10.85
CA SER A 30 -3.15 19.14 11.71
C SER A 30 -4.15 18.07 12.15
N TYR A 31 -4.13 16.87 11.59
CA TYR A 31 -5.11 15.83 11.91
C TYR A 31 -4.83 15.18 13.26
N PRO A 32 -5.79 15.22 14.22
CA PRO A 32 -5.55 14.68 15.54
C PRO A 32 -5.42 13.14 15.50
N PRO A 33 -4.55 12.53 16.33
CA PRO A 33 -4.30 11.08 16.34
C PRO A 33 -5.55 10.22 16.55
N GLN A 34 -6.52 10.69 17.34
CA GLN A 34 -7.76 9.95 17.60
C GLN A 34 -8.65 9.77 16.38
N ASP A 35 -8.56 10.65 15.40
CA ASP A 35 -9.35 10.57 14.17
C ASP A 35 -8.70 9.63 13.13
N ARG A 36 -7.53 9.08 13.46
CA ARG A 36 -6.73 8.19 12.61
C ARG A 36 -7.05 6.71 12.83
N ASN A 37 -8.06 6.38 13.61
CA ASN A 37 -8.45 5.00 13.95
C ASN A 37 -9.25 4.27 12.86
N SER A 38 -9.43 4.85 11.68
CA SER A 38 -10.00 4.14 10.55
C SER A 38 -9.04 3.06 10.06
N VAL A 39 -9.55 1.85 9.84
CA VAL A 39 -8.77 0.73 9.30
C VAL A 39 -7.99 1.13 8.02
N ARG A 40 -8.59 1.99 7.18
CA ARG A 40 -7.98 2.47 5.93
C ARG A 40 -7.17 3.76 6.09
N TRP A 41 -6.95 4.25 7.32
CA TRP A 41 -6.18 5.48 7.51
C TRP A 41 -4.73 5.34 7.03
N ILE A 42 -4.13 4.18 7.25
CA ILE A 42 -2.73 3.87 6.90
C ILE A 42 -2.42 4.09 5.41
N ILE A 43 -3.41 4.01 4.54
CA ILE A 43 -3.26 4.27 3.11
C ILE A 43 -2.79 5.71 2.84
N ASN A 44 -3.07 6.65 3.75
CA ASN A 44 -2.58 8.02 3.63
C ASN A 44 -1.06 8.15 3.74
N VAL A 45 -0.35 7.13 4.22
CA VAL A 45 1.12 7.11 4.25
C VAL A 45 1.71 7.38 2.87
N GLU A 46 1.08 6.91 1.81
CA GLU A 46 1.47 7.25 0.43
C GLU A 46 1.47 8.78 0.20
N GLY A 47 0.38 9.44 0.59
CA GLY A 47 0.26 10.90 0.44
C GLY A 47 1.17 11.69 1.37
N ILE A 48 1.37 11.20 2.59
CA ILE A 48 2.27 11.82 3.59
C ILE A 48 3.71 11.79 3.07
N LEU A 49 4.18 10.65 2.58
CA LEU A 49 5.54 10.49 2.05
C LEU A 49 5.76 11.26 0.75
N TRP A 50 4.76 11.30 -0.15
CA TRP A 50 4.84 12.14 -1.34
C TRP A 50 4.95 13.63 -0.96
N THR A 51 4.16 14.08 0.02
CA THR A 51 4.23 15.48 0.50
C THR A 51 5.59 15.76 1.13
N TYR A 52 6.14 14.82 1.91
CA TYR A 52 7.50 14.90 2.43
C TYR A 52 8.54 15.08 1.31
N ALA A 53 8.43 14.29 0.24
CA ALA A 53 9.38 14.37 -0.88
C ALA A 53 9.39 15.75 -1.56
N ILE A 54 8.27 16.46 -1.58
CA ILE A 54 8.16 17.80 -2.18
C ILE A 54 8.58 18.89 -1.19
N THR A 55 8.14 18.78 0.08
CA THR A 55 8.32 19.87 1.06
C THR A 55 9.61 19.76 1.88
N GLY A 56 10.18 18.56 2.00
CA GLY A 56 11.32 18.27 2.85
C GLY A 56 11.02 18.33 4.36
N ASN A 57 9.75 18.39 4.77
CA ASN A 57 9.40 18.51 6.18
C ASN A 57 9.50 17.17 6.90
N GLU A 58 10.55 16.99 7.70
CA GLU A 58 10.84 15.77 8.46
C GLU A 58 9.69 15.31 9.40
N ALA A 59 8.83 16.23 9.83
CA ALA A 59 7.66 15.87 10.64
C ALA A 59 6.69 14.96 9.89
N LEU A 60 6.63 15.06 8.57
CA LEU A 60 5.81 14.18 7.72
C LEU A 60 6.41 12.76 7.65
N LEU A 61 7.73 12.63 7.56
CA LEU A 61 8.39 11.32 7.58
C LEU A 61 8.17 10.62 8.92
N GLN A 62 8.35 11.34 10.03
CA GLN A 62 8.07 10.84 11.37
C GLN A 62 6.60 10.46 11.54
N LEU A 63 5.69 11.24 10.97
CA LEU A 63 4.27 10.94 10.96
C LEU A 63 4.00 9.63 10.21
N ALA A 64 4.53 9.46 9.01
CA ALA A 64 4.35 8.25 8.19
C ALA A 64 4.81 6.98 8.94
N GLU A 65 5.99 7.01 9.57
CA GLU A 65 6.47 5.89 10.40
C GLU A 65 5.54 5.63 11.60
N SER A 66 5.09 6.70 12.27
CA SER A 66 4.21 6.56 13.43
C SER A 66 2.83 5.99 13.06
N GLU A 67 2.32 6.29 11.87
CA GLU A 67 1.06 5.75 11.37
C GLU A 67 1.17 4.23 11.14
N TRP A 68 2.28 3.77 10.58
CA TRP A 68 2.54 2.33 10.43
C TRP A 68 2.62 1.62 11.79
N LEU A 69 3.40 2.16 12.74
CA LEU A 69 3.60 1.54 14.06
C LEU A 69 2.36 1.53 14.94
N ARG A 70 1.38 2.41 14.69
CA ARG A 70 0.14 2.54 15.46
C ARG A 70 -1.10 2.06 14.70
N SER A 71 -0.91 1.47 13.54
CA SER A 71 -2.03 1.03 12.71
C SER A 71 -2.91 0.02 13.44
N ASN A 72 -4.22 0.18 13.30
CA ASN A 72 -5.22 -0.82 13.67
C ASN A 72 -5.50 -1.82 12.53
N SER A 73 -4.73 -1.74 11.45
CA SER A 73 -4.79 -2.70 10.36
C SER A 73 -4.34 -4.08 10.82
N ALA A 74 -4.82 -5.13 10.17
CA ALA A 74 -4.25 -6.45 10.32
C ALA A 74 -2.81 -6.54 9.77
N LEU A 75 -2.42 -5.60 8.89
CA LEU A 75 -1.07 -5.49 8.32
C LEU A 75 -0.15 -4.68 9.25
N THR A 76 0.19 -5.23 10.40
CA THR A 76 1.22 -4.68 11.29
C THR A 76 2.58 -5.31 10.99
N GLN A 77 3.68 -4.70 11.47
CA GLN A 77 5.00 -5.29 11.32
C GLN A 77 5.08 -6.68 11.96
N GLU A 78 4.46 -6.86 13.12
CA GLU A 78 4.40 -8.16 13.81
C GLU A 78 3.67 -9.20 12.96
N ASN A 79 2.45 -8.89 12.51
CA ASN A 79 1.65 -9.79 11.68
C ASN A 79 2.28 -10.06 10.31
N CYS A 80 3.05 -9.13 9.75
CA CYS A 80 3.82 -9.38 8.53
C CYS A 80 4.91 -10.43 8.76
N LEU A 81 5.55 -10.42 9.94
CA LEU A 81 6.71 -11.25 10.25
C LEU A 81 6.36 -12.58 10.93
N ASP A 82 5.15 -12.77 11.42
CA ASP A 82 4.68 -14.05 11.96
C ASP A 82 4.38 -15.08 10.85
N ASP A 83 3.96 -16.28 11.24
CA ASP A 83 3.64 -17.37 10.30
C ASP A 83 2.13 -17.56 10.10
N ASN A 84 1.29 -16.70 10.69
CA ASN A 84 -0.16 -16.78 10.55
C ASN A 84 -0.62 -16.16 9.22
N ASN A 85 -1.61 -16.77 8.58
CA ASN A 85 -2.24 -16.16 7.40
C ASN A 85 -3.05 -14.93 7.79
N PHE A 86 -3.13 -13.97 6.88
CA PHE A 86 -3.98 -12.80 7.04
C PHE A 86 -5.46 -13.20 6.94
N ASN A 87 -6.28 -12.59 7.79
CA ASN A 87 -7.73 -12.66 7.71
C ASN A 87 -8.28 -11.23 7.66
N MET A 88 -8.37 -10.68 6.47
CA MET A 88 -8.82 -9.31 6.26
C MET A 88 -9.46 -9.14 4.87
N HIS A 89 -10.05 -8.00 4.65
CA HIS A 89 -10.59 -7.59 3.36
C HIS A 89 -9.48 -7.52 2.31
N GLY A 90 -9.64 -8.22 1.18
CA GLY A 90 -8.59 -8.40 0.19
C GLY A 90 -8.12 -7.12 -0.46
N VAL A 91 -9.03 -6.28 -0.94
CA VAL A 91 -8.70 -4.99 -1.55
C VAL A 91 -7.91 -4.10 -0.56
N THR A 92 -8.35 -4.09 0.72
CA THR A 92 -7.62 -3.35 1.77
C THR A 92 -6.22 -3.90 1.96
N MET A 93 -6.05 -5.23 1.96
CA MET A 93 -4.73 -5.87 2.02
C MET A 93 -3.84 -5.44 0.86
N ASN A 94 -4.35 -5.54 -0.37
CA ASN A 94 -3.62 -5.15 -1.56
C ASN A 94 -3.21 -3.67 -1.54
N GLU A 95 -4.10 -2.80 -1.05
CA GLU A 95 -3.83 -1.37 -0.95
C GLU A 95 -2.84 -1.02 0.17
N GLU A 96 -2.88 -1.71 1.30
CA GLU A 96 -2.01 -1.44 2.45
C GLU A 96 -0.61 -2.04 2.32
N LEU A 97 -0.46 -3.14 1.57
CA LEU A 97 0.83 -3.86 1.42
C LEU A 97 1.95 -2.97 0.85
N LYS A 98 1.62 -1.91 0.10
CA LYS A 98 2.62 -0.93 -0.38
C LYS A 98 3.23 -0.09 0.74
N VAL A 99 2.56 0.04 1.90
CA VAL A 99 3.00 0.97 2.96
C VAL A 99 4.38 0.65 3.49
N PRO A 100 4.71 -0.59 3.90
CA PRO A 100 6.07 -0.90 4.34
C PRO A 100 7.10 -0.77 3.21
N VAL A 101 6.73 -1.01 1.94
CA VAL A 101 7.60 -0.79 0.79
C VAL A 101 7.94 0.70 0.63
N LEU A 102 6.94 1.56 0.74
CA LEU A 102 7.13 3.01 0.69
C LEU A 102 8.01 3.49 1.85
N LEU A 103 7.76 3.02 3.08
CA LEU A 103 8.60 3.36 4.22
C LEU A 103 10.06 2.94 4.00
N TYR A 104 10.30 1.76 3.42
CA TYR A 104 11.65 1.34 3.04
C TYR A 104 12.28 2.30 2.03
N ALA A 105 11.55 2.65 0.96
CA ALA A 105 12.05 3.52 -0.09
C ALA A 105 12.48 4.91 0.42
N TYR A 106 11.79 5.45 1.44
CA TYR A 106 12.07 6.76 2.00
C TYR A 106 13.05 6.75 3.18
N THR A 107 13.14 5.65 3.92
CA THR A 107 13.96 5.58 5.15
C THR A 107 15.23 4.74 4.98
N GLY A 108 15.26 3.83 4.01
CA GLY A 108 16.33 2.83 3.86
C GLY A 108 16.35 1.76 4.96
N LYS A 109 15.38 1.75 5.89
CA LYS A 109 15.33 0.81 7.01
C LYS A 109 14.93 -0.59 6.55
N PRO A 110 15.82 -1.60 6.62
CA PRO A 110 15.57 -2.91 6.01
C PRO A 110 14.41 -3.70 6.62
N GLN A 111 14.04 -3.42 7.88
CA GLN A 111 12.91 -4.08 8.52
C GLN A 111 11.58 -3.85 7.80
N TYR A 112 11.40 -2.72 7.15
CA TYR A 112 10.19 -2.43 6.37
C TYR A 112 10.12 -3.29 5.11
N LEU A 113 11.23 -3.41 4.39
CA LEU A 113 11.27 -4.29 3.22
C LEU A 113 11.08 -5.76 3.61
N GLN A 114 11.69 -6.21 4.72
CA GLN A 114 11.51 -7.57 5.22
C GLN A 114 10.04 -7.87 5.55
N ALA A 115 9.36 -6.92 6.22
CA ALA A 115 7.94 -7.05 6.52
C ALA A 115 7.09 -7.13 5.23
N ALA A 116 7.37 -6.27 4.26
CA ALA A 116 6.67 -6.26 2.97
C ALA A 116 6.84 -7.58 2.21
N LEU A 117 8.08 -8.05 2.06
CA LEU A 117 8.38 -9.28 1.31
C LEU A 117 7.77 -10.52 1.98
N LYS A 118 7.81 -10.61 3.33
CA LYS A 118 7.19 -11.72 4.03
C LYS A 118 5.66 -11.66 3.95
N ALA A 119 5.07 -10.49 4.06
CA ALA A 119 3.63 -10.31 3.90
C ALA A 119 3.17 -10.70 2.49
N ASP A 120 3.87 -10.25 1.46
CA ASP A 120 3.59 -10.62 0.06
C ASP A 120 3.69 -12.15 -0.14
N LYS A 121 4.75 -12.77 0.38
CA LYS A 121 4.92 -14.22 0.31
C LYS A 121 3.76 -14.98 0.99
N LYS A 122 3.31 -14.54 2.15
CA LYS A 122 2.14 -15.12 2.84
C LYS A 122 0.87 -15.01 1.99
N MET A 123 0.69 -13.86 1.32
CA MET A 123 -0.44 -13.66 0.41
C MET A 123 -0.35 -14.58 -0.81
N GLU A 124 0.83 -14.70 -1.40
CA GLU A 124 1.06 -15.60 -2.53
C GLU A 124 0.79 -17.05 -2.16
N ASP A 125 1.35 -17.52 -1.04
CA ASP A 125 1.24 -18.91 -0.61
C ASP A 125 -0.18 -19.32 -0.20
N ALA A 126 -0.97 -18.37 0.34
CA ALA A 126 -2.28 -18.70 0.91
C ALA A 126 -3.46 -18.32 0.02
N ASN A 127 -3.32 -17.31 -0.84
CA ASN A 127 -4.49 -16.71 -1.51
C ASN A 127 -4.30 -16.45 -3.01
N MET A 128 -3.11 -16.63 -3.60
CA MET A 128 -2.88 -16.33 -5.02
C MET A 128 -3.60 -17.32 -5.92
N LEU A 129 -4.39 -16.81 -6.85
CA LEU A 129 -5.06 -17.60 -7.89
C LEU A 129 -4.16 -17.76 -9.14
N VAL A 130 -4.58 -18.63 -10.03
CA VAL A 130 -3.82 -18.97 -11.25
C VAL A 130 -3.67 -17.81 -12.23
N ASP A 131 -4.56 -16.83 -12.17
CA ASP A 131 -4.53 -15.61 -12.98
C ASP A 131 -3.56 -14.54 -12.46
N GLY A 132 -3.03 -14.73 -11.25
CA GLY A 132 -2.02 -13.85 -10.66
C GLY A 132 -2.59 -12.75 -9.77
N VAL A 133 -3.83 -12.91 -9.30
CA VAL A 133 -4.48 -12.03 -8.31
C VAL A 133 -4.86 -12.83 -7.08
N VAL A 134 -4.83 -12.19 -5.92
CA VAL A 134 -5.26 -12.83 -4.67
C VAL A 134 -6.78 -13.02 -4.67
N SER A 135 -7.22 -14.17 -4.16
CA SER A 135 -8.65 -14.46 -4.01
C SER A 135 -9.27 -13.59 -2.93
N SER A 136 -10.31 -12.86 -3.29
CA SER A 136 -11.07 -12.02 -2.37
C SER A 136 -12.45 -11.72 -2.95
N SER A 137 -13.47 -12.17 -2.24
CA SER A 137 -14.85 -11.71 -2.43
C SER A 137 -15.25 -11.00 -1.14
N GLU A 138 -14.79 -9.75 -0.96
CA GLU A 138 -14.68 -8.97 0.26
C GLU A 138 -13.48 -9.43 1.11
N TYR A 139 -13.44 -10.65 1.61
CA TYR A 139 -12.35 -11.19 2.44
C TYR A 139 -11.49 -12.18 1.68
N LEU A 140 -10.23 -12.30 2.10
CA LEU A 140 -9.29 -13.30 1.58
C LEU A 140 -9.91 -14.71 1.70
N ALA A 141 -9.89 -15.47 0.60
CA ALA A 141 -10.71 -16.68 0.47
C ALA A 141 -9.90 -17.97 0.17
N GLY A 142 -8.56 -17.91 0.27
CA GLY A 142 -7.71 -19.08 -0.02
C GLY A 142 -7.49 -19.32 -1.52
N GLN A 143 -7.12 -20.53 -1.88
CA GLN A 143 -6.74 -20.92 -3.26
C GLN A 143 -7.74 -21.88 -3.90
N ASP A 144 -9.02 -21.84 -3.51
CA ASP A 144 -10.05 -22.66 -4.15
C ASP A 144 -10.19 -22.25 -5.62
N ALA A 145 -10.30 -23.26 -6.50
CA ALA A 145 -10.47 -23.02 -7.94
C ALA A 145 -11.77 -22.27 -8.31
N LEU A 146 -12.74 -22.23 -7.41
CA LEU A 146 -13.99 -21.48 -7.55
C LEU A 146 -13.94 -20.14 -6.82
N ALA A 147 -12.83 -19.81 -6.15
CA ALA A 147 -12.67 -18.50 -5.54
C ALA A 147 -12.59 -17.42 -6.63
N SER A 148 -13.09 -16.24 -6.29
CA SER A 148 -13.09 -15.07 -7.16
C SER A 148 -12.30 -13.94 -6.52
N HIS A 149 -12.09 -12.89 -7.28
CA HIS A 149 -11.55 -11.61 -6.82
C HIS A 149 -12.41 -10.46 -7.32
N GLU A 150 -12.31 -9.33 -6.66
CA GLU A 150 -12.92 -8.09 -7.11
C GLU A 150 -12.02 -7.40 -8.15
N THR A 151 -12.61 -6.62 -9.06
CA THR A 151 -11.83 -5.78 -9.99
C THR A 151 -10.89 -4.81 -9.24
N CYS A 152 -11.28 -4.39 -8.03
CA CYS A 152 -10.43 -3.57 -7.16
C CYS A 152 -9.15 -4.30 -6.74
N ASP A 153 -9.22 -5.62 -6.52
CA ASP A 153 -8.02 -6.42 -6.19
C ASP A 153 -6.98 -6.35 -7.30
N ILE A 154 -7.42 -6.43 -8.57
CA ILE A 154 -6.54 -6.35 -9.75
C ILE A 154 -5.79 -5.02 -9.77
N THR A 155 -6.52 -3.92 -9.58
CA THR A 155 -5.97 -2.56 -9.67
C THR A 155 -5.04 -2.25 -8.50
N ASP A 156 -5.46 -2.53 -7.27
CA ASP A 156 -4.65 -2.21 -6.09
C ASP A 156 -3.45 -3.15 -5.93
N TYR A 157 -3.58 -4.43 -6.31
CA TYR A 157 -2.46 -5.35 -6.39
C TYR A 157 -1.40 -4.88 -7.40
N SER A 158 -1.81 -4.58 -8.63
CA SER A 158 -0.89 -4.09 -9.67
C SER A 158 -0.21 -2.79 -9.27
N TRP A 159 -0.95 -1.87 -8.65
CA TRP A 159 -0.40 -0.62 -8.12
C TRP A 159 0.67 -0.88 -7.05
N THR A 160 0.39 -1.78 -6.12
CA THR A 160 1.30 -2.16 -5.04
C THR A 160 2.55 -2.84 -5.59
N MET A 161 2.42 -3.77 -6.53
CA MET A 161 3.59 -4.39 -7.19
C MET A 161 4.46 -3.36 -7.92
N GLY A 162 3.87 -2.29 -8.45
CA GLY A 162 4.62 -1.15 -9.01
C GLY A 162 5.53 -0.48 -7.98
N TYR A 163 5.09 -0.34 -6.72
CA TYR A 163 5.96 0.17 -5.66
C TYR A 163 7.07 -0.80 -5.26
N PHE A 164 6.80 -2.13 -5.25
CA PHE A 164 7.85 -3.12 -5.05
C PHE A 164 8.92 -3.04 -6.15
N LEU A 165 8.51 -2.93 -7.41
CA LEU A 165 9.42 -2.75 -8.53
C LEU A 165 10.28 -1.49 -8.37
N MET A 166 9.67 -0.35 -8.07
CA MET A 166 10.39 0.92 -7.89
C MET A 166 11.38 0.89 -6.71
N ALA A 167 11.01 0.23 -5.63
CA ALA A 167 11.83 0.19 -4.41
C ALA A 167 12.98 -0.82 -4.47
N THR A 168 12.81 -1.91 -5.23
CA THR A 168 13.79 -3.02 -5.26
C THR A 168 14.58 -3.11 -6.55
N GLY A 169 14.03 -2.62 -7.66
CA GLY A 169 14.59 -2.81 -9.00
C GLY A 169 14.48 -4.25 -9.53
N ASP A 170 13.77 -5.14 -8.83
CA ASP A 170 13.59 -6.53 -9.24
C ASP A 170 12.49 -6.67 -10.30
N ALA A 171 12.88 -7.08 -11.51
CA ALA A 171 11.99 -7.21 -12.65
C ALA A 171 10.89 -8.26 -12.46
N SER A 172 11.03 -9.20 -11.53
CA SER A 172 9.98 -10.19 -11.22
C SER A 172 8.65 -9.55 -10.78
N TRP A 173 8.70 -8.35 -10.21
CA TRP A 173 7.49 -7.60 -9.88
C TRP A 173 6.75 -7.11 -11.14
N ALA A 174 7.50 -6.76 -12.20
CA ALA A 174 6.88 -6.41 -13.49
C ALA A 174 6.21 -7.62 -14.13
N ASP A 175 6.82 -8.80 -14.07
CA ASP A 175 6.24 -10.05 -14.56
C ASP A 175 4.92 -10.39 -13.84
N ARG A 176 4.84 -10.10 -12.52
CA ARG A 176 3.62 -10.29 -11.73
C ARG A 176 2.52 -9.30 -12.13
N ILE A 177 2.86 -8.05 -12.39
CA ILE A 177 1.92 -7.04 -12.91
C ILE A 177 1.39 -7.48 -14.27
N GLU A 178 2.29 -7.90 -15.18
CA GLU A 178 1.91 -8.37 -16.51
C GLU A 178 0.96 -9.56 -16.41
N ARG A 179 1.30 -10.57 -15.60
CA ARG A 179 0.45 -11.75 -15.38
C ARG A 179 -0.94 -11.35 -14.88
N CYS A 180 -1.03 -10.48 -13.88
CA CYS A 180 -2.29 -9.97 -13.33
C CYS A 180 -3.11 -9.25 -14.41
N MET A 181 -2.49 -8.31 -15.12
CA MET A 181 -3.19 -7.47 -16.09
C MET A 181 -3.65 -8.24 -17.34
N PHE A 182 -2.90 -9.24 -17.80
CA PHE A 182 -3.29 -10.01 -19.00
C PHE A 182 -4.21 -11.19 -18.72
N ASN A 183 -4.28 -11.69 -17.50
CA ASN A 183 -5.10 -12.86 -17.18
C ASN A 183 -6.34 -12.54 -16.33
N ALA A 184 -6.30 -11.50 -15.50
CA ALA A 184 -7.38 -11.17 -14.59
C ALA A 184 -8.12 -9.87 -14.98
N ALA A 185 -7.46 -8.90 -15.60
CA ALA A 185 -8.15 -7.68 -16.03
C ALA A 185 -9.08 -7.98 -17.21
N PRO A 186 -10.31 -7.40 -17.21
CA PRO A 186 -11.31 -7.62 -18.25
C PRO A 186 -10.94 -6.99 -19.61
#